data_64291bdf5164de8f007fb09614592de9
#
_entry.id   64291bdf5164de8f007fb09614592de9
#
_cell.length_a   1.000
_cell.length_b   1.000
_cell.length_c   1.000
_cell.angle_alpha   90.00
_cell.angle_beta   90.00
_cell.angle_gamma   90.00
#
_symmetry.space_group_name_H-M   'P 1'
#
loop_
_entity.id
_entity.type
_entity.pdbx_description
1 polymer ?
#
loop_
_entity_poly.entity_id
_entity_poly.type
_entity_poly.pdbx_seq_one_letter_code
_entity_poly.pdbx_strand_id
1 'polypeptide(L)'
;MKKILSALLLAFVMLLSACGGVKYEFKDVVMYGDGKEATGTFEFKAGKYKVKGNFVNGLPDGLFEKYYSDGSIMVKDTYENGVNTKEELYYKNGQLMGSFADDEDLKLHYDNGNLIMTYNDKTGESIIYHENGNPLMTVGDTESAIYNENNEMLFKVRNGEAVDIGATLKNLDDGSFELLKDNKVVAKVDRNGEVVNYLYATGETLMKANDVDGATEIFFKDGTTFFKAEGDNFAINYRNGKPLYKLEGDEWKFYNEEGDQIVSNFEIITDIKKID
;
A
#
# COMPACT_ATOMS: atom_id res chain seq x y z
N MET A 1 -7.18 2.73 -15.79
CA MET A 1 -5.92 3.23 -15.22
C MET A 1 -4.79 3.15 -16.23
N LYS A 2 -3.95 4.16 -16.27
CA LYS A 2 -2.76 4.17 -17.13
C LYS A 2 -1.80 3.13 -16.60
N LYS A 3 -1.29 2.27 -17.48
CA LYS A 3 -0.27 1.26 -17.22
C LYS A 3 0.75 1.80 -16.23
N ILE A 4 1.04 1.06 -15.18
CA ILE A 4 2.21 1.25 -14.33
C ILE A 4 3.42 1.08 -15.26
N LEU A 5 3.78 2.17 -15.92
CA LEU A 5 5.06 2.26 -16.60
C LEU A 5 6.04 2.55 -15.47
N SER A 6 6.59 1.50 -14.85
CA SER A 6 7.81 1.64 -14.08
C SER A 6 8.87 2.17 -15.06
N ALA A 7 8.96 3.50 -15.13
CA ALA A 7 10.04 4.16 -15.86
C ALA A 7 11.30 3.86 -15.07
N LEU A 8 12.04 2.86 -15.49
CA LEU A 8 13.46 2.69 -15.16
C LEU A 8 14.19 3.95 -15.62
N LEU A 9 14.40 4.87 -14.70
CA LEU A 9 15.30 6.01 -14.90
C LEU A 9 16.57 5.72 -14.10
N LEU A 10 17.48 5.30 -14.73
CA LEU A 10 18.73 5.58 -15.34
C LEU A 10 19.95 5.87 -14.52
N ALA A 11 20.87 4.96 -14.71
CA ALA A 11 22.29 5.11 -15.01
C ALA A 11 23.08 6.19 -14.27
N PHE A 12 23.95 5.72 -13.37
CA PHE A 12 25.25 6.35 -13.18
C PHE A 12 26.36 5.30 -13.23
N VAL A 13 27.24 5.42 -14.24
CA VAL A 13 28.41 4.57 -14.43
C VAL A 13 29.43 4.89 -13.33
N MET A 14 29.70 3.94 -12.44
CA MET A 14 30.93 3.96 -11.65
C MET A 14 31.81 2.79 -12.03
N LEU A 15 32.98 3.15 -12.60
CA LEU A 15 34.10 2.27 -12.91
C LEU A 15 34.79 1.86 -11.62
N LEU A 16 34.68 0.62 -11.20
CA LEU A 16 35.62 0.03 -10.24
C LEU A 16 36.38 -1.11 -10.91
N SER A 17 37.66 -0.83 -11.18
CA SER A 17 38.60 -1.80 -11.70
C SER A 17 39.04 -2.74 -10.60
N ALA A 18 38.73 -4.03 -10.74
CA ALA A 18 39.39 -5.10 -9.99
C ALA A 18 39.80 -6.21 -10.95
N CYS A 19 41.03 -6.62 -10.88
CA CYS A 19 41.76 -7.69 -11.56
C CYS A 19 40.93 -8.69 -12.39
N GLY A 20 41.07 -8.64 -13.71
CA GLY A 20 40.95 -9.84 -14.57
C GLY A 20 39.58 -10.48 -14.77
N GLY A 21 38.48 -9.92 -14.20
CA GLY A 21 37.12 -10.43 -14.33
C GLY A 21 36.28 -9.63 -15.32
N VAL A 22 35.23 -10.22 -15.85
CA VAL A 22 34.21 -9.55 -16.69
C VAL A 22 33.67 -8.34 -15.95
N LYS A 23 33.71 -7.17 -16.59
CA LYS A 23 33.18 -5.93 -16.06
C LYS A 23 31.73 -5.79 -16.47
N TYR A 24 30.83 -5.80 -15.47
CA TYR A 24 29.40 -5.62 -15.69
C TYR A 24 28.99 -4.17 -15.49
N GLU A 25 28.11 -3.69 -16.35
CA GLU A 25 27.53 -2.34 -16.28
C GLU A 25 26.10 -2.33 -16.81
N PHE A 26 25.28 -1.39 -16.33
CA PHE A 26 23.99 -1.08 -16.91
C PHE A 26 24.11 0.11 -17.85
N LYS A 27 23.47 0.01 -19.01
CA LYS A 27 23.20 1.15 -19.91
C LYS A 27 21.72 1.17 -20.19
N ASP A 28 21.07 2.21 -19.73
CA ASP A 28 19.62 2.27 -19.64
C ASP A 28 19.08 1.07 -18.80
N VAL A 29 18.27 0.22 -19.37
CA VAL A 29 17.71 -0.97 -18.70
C VAL A 29 18.47 -2.25 -19.02
N VAL A 30 19.52 -2.18 -19.87
CA VAL A 30 20.22 -3.35 -20.40
C VAL A 30 21.52 -3.58 -19.63
N MET A 31 21.74 -4.79 -19.14
CA MET A 31 22.98 -5.21 -18.52
C MET A 31 23.99 -5.67 -19.57
N TYR A 32 25.21 -5.16 -19.47
CA TYR A 32 26.36 -5.56 -20.32
C TYR A 32 27.48 -6.16 -19.49
N GLY A 33 28.16 -7.17 -20.06
CA GLY A 33 29.43 -7.72 -19.57
C GLY A 33 30.49 -7.57 -20.65
N ASP A 34 31.56 -6.78 -20.38
CA ASP A 34 32.62 -6.42 -21.36
C ASP A 34 32.06 -5.93 -22.71
N GLY A 35 31.01 -5.10 -22.66
CA GLY A 35 30.36 -4.48 -23.81
C GLY A 35 29.41 -5.39 -24.61
N LYS A 36 29.10 -6.60 -24.14
CA LYS A 36 28.10 -7.51 -24.71
C LYS A 36 26.93 -7.67 -23.77
N GLU A 37 25.74 -7.84 -24.32
CA GLU A 37 24.53 -8.13 -23.54
C GLU A 37 24.76 -9.36 -22.65
N ALA A 38 24.49 -9.19 -21.34
CA ALA A 38 24.77 -10.23 -20.37
C ALA A 38 23.60 -11.21 -20.26
N THR A 39 23.92 -12.49 -20.06
CA THR A 39 22.95 -13.54 -19.77
C THR A 39 23.43 -14.32 -18.56
N GLY A 40 22.48 -14.61 -17.62
CA GLY A 40 22.73 -15.39 -16.41
C GLY A 40 22.10 -14.77 -15.18
N THR A 41 22.39 -15.36 -14.03
CA THR A 41 21.90 -14.87 -12.73
C THR A 41 22.96 -13.98 -12.08
N PHE A 42 22.50 -12.84 -11.57
CA PHE A 42 23.38 -11.84 -10.98
C PHE A 42 22.91 -11.45 -9.58
N GLU A 43 23.88 -11.13 -8.75
CA GLU A 43 23.69 -10.48 -7.46
C GLU A 43 24.33 -9.09 -7.52
N PHE A 44 23.63 -8.08 -7.03
CA PHE A 44 24.10 -6.70 -7.01
C PHE A 44 23.47 -5.93 -5.84
N LYS A 45 23.93 -4.71 -5.60
CA LYS A 45 23.31 -3.79 -4.66
C LYS A 45 22.51 -2.72 -5.40
N ALA A 46 21.27 -2.46 -4.92
CA ALA A 46 20.46 -1.32 -5.28
C ALA A 46 20.37 -0.41 -4.03
N GLY A 47 21.18 0.66 -4.00
CA GLY A 47 21.38 1.44 -2.78
C GLY A 47 21.96 0.58 -1.65
N LYS A 48 21.26 0.52 -0.51
CA LYS A 48 21.65 -0.31 0.66
C LYS A 48 21.17 -1.78 0.58
N TYR A 49 20.34 -2.11 -0.39
CA TYR A 49 19.68 -3.40 -0.48
C TYR A 49 20.40 -4.35 -1.43
N LYS A 50 20.43 -5.62 -1.07
CA LYS A 50 20.90 -6.70 -1.93
C LYS A 50 19.76 -7.09 -2.89
N VAL A 51 20.10 -7.31 -4.16
CA VAL A 51 19.18 -7.79 -5.21
C VAL A 51 19.80 -9.01 -5.89
N LYS A 52 18.96 -9.97 -6.25
CA LYS A 52 19.31 -11.12 -7.08
C LYS A 52 18.30 -11.20 -8.22
N GLY A 53 18.78 -11.40 -9.45
CA GLY A 53 17.89 -11.51 -10.62
C GLY A 53 18.56 -12.16 -11.80
N ASN A 54 17.73 -12.61 -12.74
CA ASN A 54 18.16 -13.24 -13.97
C ASN A 54 18.04 -12.27 -15.16
N PHE A 55 19.00 -12.35 -16.07
CA PHE A 55 19.01 -11.57 -17.29
C PHE A 55 19.16 -12.50 -18.50
N VAL A 56 18.47 -12.17 -19.57
CA VAL A 56 18.58 -12.85 -20.88
C VAL A 56 18.81 -11.76 -21.91
N ASN A 57 19.93 -11.87 -22.65
CA ASN A 57 20.33 -10.86 -23.64
C ASN A 57 20.29 -9.42 -23.09
N GLY A 58 20.80 -9.24 -21.88
CA GLY A 58 20.86 -7.97 -21.19
C GLY A 58 19.56 -7.50 -20.53
N LEU A 59 18.42 -8.09 -20.84
CA LEU A 59 17.13 -7.70 -20.27
C LEU A 59 16.77 -8.54 -19.05
N PRO A 60 16.13 -7.94 -18.01
CA PRO A 60 15.53 -8.69 -16.92
C PRO A 60 14.58 -9.76 -17.45
N ASP A 61 14.71 -11.00 -16.94
CA ASP A 61 13.86 -12.12 -17.34
C ASP A 61 13.75 -13.13 -16.20
N GLY A 62 12.53 -13.46 -15.77
CA GLY A 62 12.25 -14.31 -14.62
C GLY A 62 12.21 -13.54 -13.31
N LEU A 63 12.54 -14.23 -12.21
CA LEU A 63 12.39 -13.72 -10.85
C LEU A 63 13.55 -12.79 -10.44
N PHE A 64 13.18 -11.64 -9.88
CA PHE A 64 14.06 -10.72 -9.16
C PHE A 64 13.65 -10.68 -7.70
N GLU A 65 14.62 -10.75 -6.80
CA GLU A 65 14.42 -10.71 -5.35
C GLU A 65 15.25 -9.60 -4.73
N LYS A 66 14.61 -8.73 -3.98
CA LYS A 66 15.25 -7.69 -3.16
C LYS A 66 15.12 -8.06 -1.70
N TYR A 67 16.17 -7.84 -0.93
CA TYR A 67 16.26 -8.36 0.43
C TYR A 67 16.38 -7.24 1.46
N TYR A 68 15.75 -7.42 2.61
CA TYR A 68 16.04 -6.69 3.83
C TYR A 68 17.48 -6.94 4.30
N SER A 69 17.97 -6.13 5.24
CA SER A 69 19.33 -6.26 5.80
C SER A 69 19.56 -7.55 6.58
N ASP A 70 18.50 -8.17 7.09
CA ASP A 70 18.52 -9.47 7.79
C ASP A 70 18.50 -10.66 6.83
N GLY A 71 18.35 -10.42 5.52
CA GLY A 71 18.31 -11.45 4.48
C GLY A 71 16.91 -11.99 4.17
N SER A 72 15.85 -11.52 4.87
CA SER A 72 14.47 -11.82 4.48
C SER A 72 14.09 -11.11 3.17
N ILE A 73 13.15 -11.67 2.43
CA ILE A 73 12.70 -11.10 1.15
C ILE A 73 11.84 -9.87 1.42
N MET A 74 12.11 -8.78 0.71
CA MET A 74 11.35 -7.54 0.74
C MET A 74 10.45 -7.39 -0.49
N VAL A 75 10.99 -7.69 -1.68
CA VAL A 75 10.27 -7.59 -2.96
C VAL A 75 10.57 -8.82 -3.79
N LYS A 76 9.56 -9.31 -4.51
CA LYS A 76 9.69 -10.23 -5.64
C LYS A 76 9.06 -9.59 -6.85
N ASP A 77 9.87 -9.39 -7.88
CA ASP A 77 9.42 -8.95 -9.21
C ASP A 77 9.52 -10.10 -10.19
N THR A 78 8.53 -10.24 -11.05
CA THR A 78 8.58 -11.16 -12.18
C THR A 78 8.69 -10.36 -13.47
N TYR A 79 9.72 -10.68 -14.26
CA TYR A 79 9.96 -10.04 -15.54
C TYR A 79 9.81 -11.02 -16.70
N GLU A 80 9.24 -10.53 -17.79
CA GLU A 80 9.23 -11.21 -19.08
C GLU A 80 9.80 -10.27 -20.15
N ASN A 81 10.97 -10.63 -20.71
CA ASN A 81 11.66 -9.81 -21.72
C ASN A 81 11.81 -8.32 -21.33
N GLY A 82 12.22 -8.05 -20.10
CA GLY A 82 12.43 -6.70 -19.58
C GLY A 82 11.19 -5.98 -19.07
N VAL A 83 10.02 -6.58 -19.18
CA VAL A 83 8.74 -6.02 -18.68
C VAL A 83 8.42 -6.65 -17.34
N ASN A 84 8.17 -5.82 -16.30
CA ASN A 84 7.65 -6.31 -15.03
C ASN A 84 6.18 -6.69 -15.21
N THR A 85 5.85 -7.96 -14.95
CA THR A 85 4.50 -8.52 -15.07
C THR A 85 3.83 -8.75 -13.73
N LYS A 86 4.63 -8.81 -12.64
CA LYS A 86 4.13 -8.99 -11.27
C LYS A 86 5.13 -8.45 -10.26
N GLU A 87 4.63 -7.73 -9.26
CA GLU A 87 5.38 -7.29 -8.08
C GLU A 87 4.70 -7.80 -6.81
N GLU A 88 5.46 -8.37 -5.90
CA GLU A 88 5.01 -8.82 -4.58
C GLU A 88 5.89 -8.19 -3.50
N LEU A 89 5.28 -7.53 -2.55
CA LEU A 89 5.94 -6.90 -1.39
C LEU A 89 5.73 -7.75 -0.15
N TYR A 90 6.75 -7.86 0.69
CA TYR A 90 6.74 -8.72 1.88
C TYR A 90 7.18 -7.96 3.13
N TYR A 91 6.56 -8.29 4.25
CA TYR A 91 7.05 -7.94 5.58
C TYR A 91 8.31 -8.74 5.94
N LYS A 92 9.09 -8.27 6.93
CA LYS A 92 10.27 -9.01 7.43
C LYS A 92 9.95 -10.41 7.96
N ASN A 93 8.74 -10.62 8.47
CA ASN A 93 8.27 -11.93 8.93
C ASN A 93 7.93 -12.90 7.78
N GLY A 94 8.04 -12.46 6.52
CA GLY A 94 7.76 -13.24 5.32
C GLY A 94 6.29 -13.23 4.90
N GLN A 95 5.40 -12.54 5.61
CA GLN A 95 4.00 -12.37 5.20
C GLN A 95 3.91 -11.43 3.99
N LEU A 96 3.00 -11.73 3.06
CA LEU A 96 2.70 -10.88 1.92
C LEU A 96 2.12 -9.56 2.41
N MET A 97 2.70 -8.44 1.97
CA MET A 97 2.21 -7.08 2.22
C MET A 97 1.26 -6.63 1.11
N GLY A 98 1.62 -6.89 -0.14
CA GLY A 98 0.81 -6.55 -1.30
C GLY A 98 1.26 -7.27 -2.55
N SER A 99 0.34 -7.41 -3.52
CA SER A 99 0.60 -8.00 -4.82
C SER A 99 -0.02 -7.13 -5.91
N PHE A 100 0.75 -6.93 -6.98
CA PHE A 100 0.43 -6.08 -8.10
C PHE A 100 0.74 -6.84 -9.39
N ALA A 101 -0.29 -7.11 -10.18
CA ALA A 101 -0.17 -7.70 -11.52
C ALA A 101 -1.21 -7.07 -12.44
N ASP A 102 -0.94 -7.09 -13.75
CA ASP A 102 -1.95 -6.68 -14.72
C ASP A 102 -3.20 -7.55 -14.57
N ASP A 103 -4.39 -6.93 -14.61
CA ASP A 103 -5.70 -7.57 -14.50
C ASP A 103 -6.05 -8.21 -13.13
N GLU A 104 -5.24 -8.07 -12.11
CA GLU A 104 -5.56 -8.51 -10.74
C GLU A 104 -6.05 -7.33 -9.87
N ASP A 105 -6.94 -7.63 -8.92
CA ASP A 105 -7.36 -6.68 -7.91
C ASP A 105 -6.19 -6.36 -6.98
N LEU A 106 -6.04 -5.08 -6.61
CA LEU A 106 -5.10 -4.69 -5.55
C LEU A 106 -5.50 -5.33 -4.22
N LYS A 107 -4.54 -5.96 -3.56
CA LYS A 107 -4.70 -6.51 -2.21
C LYS A 107 -3.53 -6.09 -1.33
N LEU A 108 -3.85 -5.43 -0.22
CA LEU A 108 -2.89 -5.12 0.84
C LEU A 108 -3.24 -5.93 2.08
N HIS A 109 -2.21 -6.39 2.80
CA HIS A 109 -2.37 -7.24 3.98
C HIS A 109 -1.65 -6.63 5.18
N TYR A 110 -2.16 -6.90 6.37
CA TYR A 110 -1.45 -6.74 7.64
C TYR A 110 -0.32 -7.77 7.77
N ASP A 111 0.58 -7.54 8.70
CA ASP A 111 1.69 -8.46 9.03
C ASP A 111 1.22 -9.80 9.61
N ASN A 112 -0.04 -9.90 10.05
CA ASN A 112 -0.72 -11.12 10.47
C ASN A 112 -1.37 -11.90 9.31
N GLY A 113 -1.29 -11.37 8.06
CA GLY A 113 -1.84 -11.94 6.84
C GLY A 113 -3.31 -11.60 6.54
N ASN A 114 -4.03 -10.92 7.44
CA ASN A 114 -5.38 -10.44 7.16
C ASN A 114 -5.34 -9.28 6.17
N LEU A 115 -6.42 -9.08 5.40
CA LEU A 115 -6.52 -7.97 4.46
C LEU A 115 -6.58 -6.63 5.20
N ILE A 116 -5.85 -5.63 4.70
CA ILE A 116 -5.99 -4.21 5.01
C ILE A 116 -7.00 -3.59 4.06
N MET A 117 -6.81 -3.85 2.76
CA MET A 117 -7.60 -3.23 1.70
C MET A 117 -7.64 -4.13 0.47
N THR A 118 -8.78 -4.08 -0.23
CA THR A 118 -8.92 -4.55 -1.61
C THR A 118 -9.43 -3.40 -2.48
N TYR A 119 -8.96 -3.35 -3.73
CA TYR A 119 -9.48 -2.43 -4.74
C TYR A 119 -9.66 -3.18 -6.06
N ASN A 120 -10.85 -3.12 -6.60
CA ASN A 120 -11.18 -3.71 -7.90
C ASN A 120 -11.12 -2.63 -8.97
N ASP A 121 -10.15 -2.75 -9.87
CA ASP A 121 -9.91 -1.77 -10.94
C ASP A 121 -11.06 -1.66 -11.95
N LYS A 122 -11.81 -2.75 -12.14
CA LYS A 122 -12.89 -2.82 -13.13
C LYS A 122 -14.18 -2.18 -12.62
N THR A 123 -14.45 -2.29 -11.31
CA THR A 123 -15.69 -1.79 -10.70
C THR A 123 -15.47 -0.51 -9.88
N GLY A 124 -14.21 -0.12 -9.58
CA GLY A 124 -13.89 0.97 -8.67
C GLY A 124 -14.21 0.68 -7.20
N GLU A 125 -14.65 -0.54 -6.87
CA GLU A 125 -15.00 -0.90 -5.51
C GLU A 125 -13.78 -1.09 -4.63
N SER A 126 -13.82 -0.51 -3.43
CA SER A 126 -12.80 -0.66 -2.39
C SER A 126 -13.41 -1.22 -1.11
N ILE A 127 -12.67 -2.07 -0.44
CA ILE A 127 -13.00 -2.51 0.93
C ILE A 127 -11.77 -2.30 1.80
N ILE A 128 -11.94 -1.58 2.90
CA ILE A 128 -10.95 -1.48 3.98
C ILE A 128 -11.40 -2.39 5.11
N TYR A 129 -10.45 -3.07 5.74
CA TYR A 129 -10.73 -4.08 6.76
C TYR A 129 -10.12 -3.70 8.12
N HIS A 130 -10.79 -4.11 9.18
CA HIS A 130 -10.20 -4.18 10.51
C HIS A 130 -9.11 -5.26 10.57
N GLU A 131 -8.19 -5.15 11.54
CA GLU A 131 -7.14 -6.17 11.73
C GLU A 131 -7.65 -7.59 12.00
N ASN A 132 -8.90 -7.72 12.48
CA ASN A 132 -9.53 -9.02 12.69
C ASN A 132 -10.12 -9.64 11.40
N GLY A 133 -9.97 -8.93 10.25
CA GLY A 133 -10.45 -9.36 8.94
C GLY A 133 -11.91 -9.01 8.63
N ASN A 134 -12.65 -8.40 9.56
CA ASN A 134 -13.99 -7.90 9.27
C ASN A 134 -13.92 -6.60 8.45
N PRO A 135 -14.88 -6.33 7.53
CA PRO A 135 -14.97 -5.05 6.85
C PRO A 135 -15.05 -3.89 7.85
N LEU A 136 -14.33 -2.80 7.56
CA LEU A 136 -14.43 -1.53 8.25
C LEU A 136 -15.20 -0.53 7.40
N MET A 137 -14.85 -0.43 6.11
CA MET A 137 -15.51 0.47 5.17
C MET A 137 -15.59 -0.19 3.80
N THR A 138 -16.74 -0.05 3.16
CA THR A 138 -16.92 -0.39 1.75
C THR A 138 -17.21 0.88 0.98
N VAL A 139 -16.57 1.06 -0.17
CA VAL A 139 -16.77 2.21 -1.07
C VAL A 139 -17.02 1.67 -2.47
N GLY A 140 -18.12 2.07 -3.07
CA GLY A 140 -18.48 1.76 -4.44
C GLY A 140 -19.24 2.92 -5.08
N ASP A 141 -19.44 2.85 -6.38
CA ASP A 141 -20.06 3.94 -7.16
C ASP A 141 -21.44 4.37 -6.65
N THR A 142 -22.24 3.42 -6.18
CA THR A 142 -23.62 3.67 -5.77
C THR A 142 -23.88 3.47 -4.29
N GLU A 143 -23.01 2.77 -3.59
CA GLU A 143 -23.20 2.38 -2.21
C GLU A 143 -21.90 2.38 -1.42
N SER A 144 -21.93 2.99 -0.21
CA SER A 144 -20.82 2.95 0.74
C SER A 144 -21.36 2.66 2.14
N ALA A 145 -20.57 1.95 2.94
CA ALA A 145 -20.97 1.60 4.30
C ALA A 145 -19.77 1.55 5.25
N ILE A 146 -20.04 1.77 6.54
CA ILE A 146 -19.06 1.72 7.63
C ILE A 146 -19.54 0.69 8.65
N TYR A 147 -18.59 -0.10 9.14
CA TYR A 147 -18.86 -1.19 10.10
C TYR A 147 -17.92 -1.07 11.30
N ASN A 148 -18.37 -1.53 12.45
CA ASN A 148 -17.49 -1.74 13.58
C ASN A 148 -16.72 -3.07 13.48
N GLU A 149 -15.82 -3.32 14.43
CA GLU A 149 -15.00 -4.53 14.49
C GLU A 149 -15.79 -5.84 14.65
N ASN A 150 -17.05 -5.78 15.06
CA ASN A 150 -17.98 -6.92 15.18
C ASN A 150 -18.82 -7.12 13.91
N ASN A 151 -18.48 -6.41 12.82
CA ASN A 151 -19.23 -6.42 11.55
C ASN A 151 -20.68 -5.88 11.68
N GLU A 152 -20.91 -5.01 12.68
CA GLU A 152 -22.18 -4.30 12.79
C GLU A 152 -22.11 -3.02 11.96
N MET A 153 -23.11 -2.82 11.07
CA MET A 153 -23.19 -1.63 10.24
C MET A 153 -23.48 -0.38 11.08
N LEU A 154 -22.61 0.62 10.99
CA LEU A 154 -22.73 1.91 11.70
C LEU A 154 -23.36 2.98 10.83
N PHE A 155 -23.11 2.94 9.51
CA PHE A 155 -23.57 3.93 8.56
C PHE A 155 -23.64 3.33 7.16
N LYS A 156 -24.58 3.81 6.34
CA LYS A 156 -24.72 3.41 4.94
C LYS A 156 -25.26 4.56 4.12
N VAL A 157 -24.68 4.75 2.93
CA VAL A 157 -25.17 5.65 1.90
C VAL A 157 -25.49 4.85 0.64
N ARG A 158 -26.57 5.20 -0.04
CA ARG A 158 -26.92 4.68 -1.36
C ARG A 158 -27.35 5.83 -2.26
N ASN A 159 -26.69 5.97 -3.41
CA ASN A 159 -26.92 7.06 -4.39
C ASN A 159 -26.85 8.45 -3.73
N GLY A 160 -25.94 8.66 -2.78
CA GLY A 160 -25.78 9.93 -2.05
C GLY A 160 -26.78 10.15 -0.90
N GLU A 161 -27.71 9.23 -0.66
CA GLU A 161 -28.69 9.34 0.42
C GLU A 161 -28.39 8.37 1.56
N ALA A 162 -28.49 8.84 2.81
CA ALA A 162 -28.36 7.99 3.99
C ALA A 162 -29.46 6.93 4.03
N VAL A 163 -29.07 5.68 4.25
CA VAL A 163 -30.00 4.55 4.40
C VAL A 163 -30.31 4.36 5.89
N ASP A 164 -31.59 4.17 6.22
CA ASP A 164 -31.99 3.83 7.59
C ASP A 164 -31.39 2.47 8.00
N ILE A 165 -30.53 2.53 9.01
CA ILE A 165 -29.85 1.35 9.60
C ILE A 165 -30.47 0.92 10.96
N GLY A 166 -31.63 1.49 11.31
CA GLY A 166 -32.28 1.26 12.60
C GLY A 166 -31.64 1.99 13.79
N ALA A 167 -30.90 3.08 13.51
CA ALA A 167 -30.29 3.91 14.53
C ALA A 167 -31.20 5.08 14.92
N THR A 168 -31.07 5.58 16.17
CA THR A 168 -31.79 6.74 16.70
C THR A 168 -30.87 7.88 17.00
N LEU A 169 -31.33 9.12 16.73
CA LEU A 169 -30.61 10.35 17.07
C LEU A 169 -30.98 10.80 18.48
N LYS A 170 -29.96 11.17 19.26
CA LYS A 170 -30.09 11.82 20.56
C LYS A 170 -29.38 13.17 20.52
N ASN A 171 -30.14 14.25 20.60
CA ASN A 171 -29.61 15.60 20.70
C ASN A 171 -28.99 15.85 22.08
N LEU A 172 -27.89 16.57 22.14
CA LEU A 172 -27.19 16.98 23.34
C LEU A 172 -27.38 18.49 23.60
N ASP A 173 -27.21 18.91 24.85
CA ASP A 173 -27.45 20.28 25.29
C ASP A 173 -26.48 21.30 24.64
N ASP A 174 -25.32 20.83 24.15
CA ASP A 174 -24.32 21.64 23.49
C ASP A 174 -24.54 21.82 21.97
N GLY A 175 -25.63 21.25 21.45
CA GLY A 175 -26.00 21.32 20.03
C GLY A 175 -25.36 20.22 19.17
N SER A 176 -24.52 19.36 19.75
CA SER A 176 -24.06 18.13 19.11
C SER A 176 -25.12 17.03 19.23
N PHE A 177 -24.93 15.90 18.55
CA PHE A 177 -25.83 14.75 18.69
C PHE A 177 -25.07 13.42 18.68
N GLU A 178 -25.72 12.41 19.27
CA GLU A 178 -25.27 11.04 19.29
C GLU A 178 -26.18 10.18 18.40
N LEU A 179 -25.57 9.27 17.64
CA LEU A 179 -26.27 8.20 16.93
C LEU A 179 -26.22 6.94 17.80
N LEU A 180 -27.39 6.40 18.14
CA LEU A 180 -27.51 5.22 18.97
C LEU A 180 -28.07 4.05 18.16
N LYS A 181 -27.44 2.89 18.28
CA LYS A 181 -27.93 1.60 17.81
C LYS A 181 -27.97 0.64 18.99
N ASP A 182 -29.11 -0.01 19.21
CA ASP A 182 -29.33 -0.89 20.38
C ASP A 182 -28.95 -0.23 21.72
N ASN A 183 -29.33 1.05 21.89
CA ASN A 183 -29.01 1.90 23.04
C ASN A 183 -27.49 2.14 23.28
N LYS A 184 -26.64 1.83 22.31
CA LYS A 184 -25.19 2.15 22.37
C LYS A 184 -24.88 3.33 21.43
N VAL A 185 -24.02 4.23 21.87
CA VAL A 185 -23.51 5.32 21.02
C VAL A 185 -22.55 4.71 20.01
N VAL A 186 -22.86 4.85 18.72
CA VAL A 186 -22.03 4.33 17.61
C VAL A 186 -21.35 5.44 16.82
N ALA A 187 -21.87 6.67 16.92
CA ALA A 187 -21.22 7.86 16.36
C ALA A 187 -21.58 9.10 17.19
N LYS A 188 -20.72 10.12 17.12
CA LYS A 188 -20.97 11.47 17.66
C LYS A 188 -20.73 12.47 16.55
N VAL A 189 -21.56 13.51 16.49
CA VAL A 189 -21.39 14.65 15.60
C VAL A 189 -21.02 15.85 16.45
N ASP A 190 -19.95 16.56 16.06
CA ASP A 190 -19.50 17.74 16.78
C ASP A 190 -20.51 18.89 16.72
N ARG A 191 -20.40 19.84 17.67
CA ARG A 191 -21.32 20.95 17.86
C ARG A 191 -21.61 21.76 16.58
N ASN A 192 -20.60 21.97 15.73
CA ASN A 192 -20.73 22.74 14.49
C ASN A 192 -21.27 21.88 13.31
N GLY A 193 -21.39 20.57 13.51
CA GLY A 193 -21.88 19.65 12.49
C GLY A 193 -20.95 19.39 11.32
N GLU A 194 -19.70 19.91 11.34
CA GLU A 194 -18.74 19.76 10.24
C GLU A 194 -17.98 18.43 10.31
N VAL A 195 -17.84 17.86 11.51
CA VAL A 195 -17.09 16.62 11.73
C VAL A 195 -17.97 15.57 12.41
N VAL A 196 -18.05 14.41 11.80
CA VAL A 196 -18.70 13.22 12.37
C VAL A 196 -17.63 12.27 12.91
N ASN A 197 -17.73 11.92 14.18
CA ASN A 197 -16.86 10.96 14.84
C ASN A 197 -17.60 9.64 15.02
N TYR A 198 -17.18 8.59 14.29
CA TYR A 198 -17.63 7.22 14.51
C TYR A 198 -16.79 6.57 15.59
N LEU A 199 -17.41 5.75 16.42
CA LEU A 199 -16.75 5.19 17.59
C LEU A 199 -16.62 3.67 17.49
N TYR A 200 -15.54 3.15 18.08
CA TYR A 200 -15.43 1.75 18.45
C TYR A 200 -16.53 1.40 19.50
N ALA A 201 -16.84 0.12 19.64
CA ALA A 201 -17.77 -0.35 20.67
C ALA A 201 -17.35 0.01 22.11
N THR A 202 -16.06 0.24 22.33
CA THR A 202 -15.43 0.65 23.59
C THR A 202 -15.41 2.16 23.81
N GLY A 203 -15.79 2.96 22.79
CA GLY A 203 -15.99 4.41 22.89
C GLY A 203 -14.84 5.27 22.34
N GLU A 204 -13.72 4.68 21.97
CA GLU A 204 -12.62 5.39 21.29
C GLU A 204 -13.03 5.79 19.88
N THR A 205 -12.43 6.83 19.34
CA THR A 205 -12.68 7.27 17.96
C THR A 205 -12.19 6.21 16.97
N LEU A 206 -13.09 5.68 16.16
CA LEU A 206 -12.77 4.81 15.02
C LEU A 206 -12.45 5.64 13.78
N MET A 207 -13.32 6.61 13.46
CA MET A 207 -13.20 7.41 12.24
C MET A 207 -13.68 8.83 12.48
N LYS A 208 -13.02 9.78 11.82
CA LYS A 208 -13.50 11.16 11.65
C LYS A 208 -13.76 11.40 10.18
N ALA A 209 -14.91 11.95 9.86
CA ALA A 209 -15.26 12.41 8.52
C ALA A 209 -15.65 13.88 8.60
N ASN A 210 -15.13 14.70 7.70
CA ASN A 210 -15.49 16.11 7.57
C ASN A 210 -16.45 16.27 6.41
N ASP A 211 -17.66 16.74 6.67
CA ASP A 211 -18.72 16.88 5.68
C ASP A 211 -18.47 18.07 4.70
N VAL A 212 -17.53 18.98 5.02
CA VAL A 212 -17.26 20.17 4.22
C VAL A 212 -16.22 19.89 3.13
N ASP A 213 -15.10 19.26 3.48
CA ASP A 213 -13.98 18.99 2.57
C ASP A 213 -13.83 17.52 2.19
N GLY A 214 -14.65 16.63 2.78
CA GLY A 214 -14.61 15.20 2.55
C GLY A 214 -13.39 14.49 3.17
N ALA A 215 -12.58 15.19 3.98
CA ALA A 215 -11.43 14.60 4.63
C ALA A 215 -11.87 13.47 5.60
N THR A 216 -11.19 12.35 5.52
CA THR A 216 -11.49 11.17 6.34
C THR A 216 -10.23 10.67 7.03
N GLU A 217 -10.31 10.46 8.34
CA GLU A 217 -9.25 9.83 9.13
C GLU A 217 -9.83 8.63 9.88
N ILE A 218 -9.16 7.48 9.79
CA ILE A 218 -9.48 6.27 10.54
C ILE A 218 -8.34 5.99 11.51
N PHE A 219 -8.66 5.55 12.70
CA PHE A 219 -7.72 5.36 13.79
C PHE A 219 -7.69 3.90 14.24
N PHE A 220 -6.52 3.43 14.65
CA PHE A 220 -6.42 2.28 15.54
C PHE A 220 -7.00 2.63 16.91
N LYS A 221 -7.35 1.62 17.73
CA LYS A 221 -7.87 1.83 19.08
C LYS A 221 -6.95 2.63 20.02
N ASP A 222 -5.65 2.61 19.77
CA ASP A 222 -4.66 3.39 20.53
C ASP A 222 -4.62 4.87 20.10
N GLY A 223 -5.43 5.28 19.13
CA GLY A 223 -5.51 6.64 18.61
C GLY A 223 -4.48 6.95 17.51
N THR A 224 -3.63 5.99 17.13
CA THR A 224 -2.72 6.17 15.99
C THR A 224 -3.53 6.19 14.69
N THR A 225 -3.23 7.12 13.78
CA THR A 225 -3.91 7.20 12.48
C THR A 225 -3.55 5.99 11.62
N PHE A 226 -4.57 5.21 11.27
CA PHE A 226 -4.47 4.07 10.36
C PHE A 226 -4.58 4.49 8.89
N PHE A 227 -5.61 5.27 8.58
CA PHE A 227 -5.92 5.73 7.24
C PHE A 227 -6.22 7.22 7.26
N LYS A 228 -5.75 7.94 6.26
CA LYS A 228 -6.10 9.34 6.02
C LYS A 228 -6.34 9.55 4.54
N ALA A 229 -7.46 10.18 4.20
CA ALA A 229 -7.78 10.63 2.84
C ALA A 229 -8.11 12.12 2.85
N GLU A 230 -7.64 12.84 1.83
CA GLU A 230 -7.89 14.27 1.61
C GLU A 230 -7.85 14.54 0.09
N GLY A 231 -9.02 14.84 -0.50
CA GLY A 231 -9.17 14.89 -1.95
C GLY A 231 -8.81 13.55 -2.60
N ASP A 232 -7.97 13.61 -3.63
CA ASP A 232 -7.51 12.41 -4.37
C ASP A 232 -6.30 11.72 -3.72
N ASN A 233 -5.82 12.23 -2.59
CA ASN A 233 -4.66 11.68 -1.88
C ASN A 233 -5.10 10.83 -0.69
N PHE A 234 -4.41 9.72 -0.47
CA PHE A 234 -4.61 8.96 0.76
C PHE A 234 -3.33 8.25 1.23
N ALA A 235 -3.33 7.92 2.50
CA ALA A 235 -2.26 7.17 3.15
C ALA A 235 -2.83 6.09 4.06
N ILE A 236 -2.17 4.93 4.06
CA ILE A 236 -2.33 3.87 5.05
C ILE A 236 -1.05 3.82 5.88
N ASN A 237 -1.18 3.78 7.18
CA ASN A 237 -0.04 3.78 8.09
C ASN A 237 0.07 2.47 8.88
N TYR A 238 1.31 2.14 9.25
CA TYR A 238 1.61 1.17 10.29
C TYR A 238 1.15 1.69 11.67
N ARG A 239 1.06 0.78 12.66
CA ARG A 239 0.80 1.17 14.06
C ARG A 239 1.83 2.13 14.66
N ASN A 240 3.06 2.16 14.14
CA ASN A 240 4.07 3.12 14.57
C ASN A 240 3.88 4.53 13.97
N GLY A 241 2.80 4.75 13.22
CA GLY A 241 2.45 6.03 12.59
C GLY A 241 3.23 6.33 11.30
N LYS A 242 4.17 5.47 10.88
CA LYS A 242 4.87 5.62 9.61
C LYS A 242 3.98 5.13 8.46
N PRO A 243 4.11 5.70 7.26
CA PRO A 243 3.34 5.25 6.13
C PRO A 243 3.73 3.81 5.73
N LEU A 244 2.73 2.99 5.39
CA LEU A 244 2.87 1.75 4.65
C LEU A 244 2.70 2.02 3.18
N TYR A 245 1.71 2.85 2.86
CA TYR A 245 1.29 3.11 1.50
C TYR A 245 0.76 4.54 1.36
N LYS A 246 1.09 5.21 0.27
CA LYS A 246 0.55 6.52 -0.08
C LYS A 246 0.19 6.58 -1.54
N LEU A 247 -0.94 7.23 -1.83
CA LEU A 247 -1.27 7.77 -3.13
C LEU A 247 -1.15 9.29 -3.05
N GLU A 248 -0.29 9.87 -3.87
CA GLU A 248 -0.10 11.33 -3.98
C GLU A 248 -0.24 11.71 -5.47
N GLY A 249 -1.42 12.25 -5.82
CA GLY A 249 -1.80 12.42 -7.22
C GLY A 249 -1.93 11.06 -7.94
N ASP A 250 -1.15 10.85 -8.99
CA ASP A 250 -1.11 9.57 -9.74
C ASP A 250 0.03 8.64 -9.29
N GLU A 251 0.78 8.99 -8.23
CA GLU A 251 1.94 8.23 -7.78
C GLU A 251 1.63 7.37 -6.57
N TRP A 252 1.92 6.09 -6.69
CA TRP A 252 1.82 5.09 -5.64
C TRP A 252 3.18 4.88 -4.97
N LYS A 253 3.23 4.98 -3.64
CA LYS A 253 4.47 4.84 -2.87
C LYS A 253 4.28 3.85 -1.74
N PHE A 254 5.15 2.86 -1.67
CA PHE A 254 5.19 1.86 -0.59
C PHE A 254 6.40 2.10 0.30
N TYR A 255 6.23 1.80 1.58
CA TYR A 255 7.25 2.01 2.60
C TYR A 255 7.36 0.78 3.49
N ASN A 256 8.56 0.50 3.98
CA ASN A 256 8.76 -0.50 5.01
C ASN A 256 8.46 0.07 6.42
N GLU A 257 8.48 -0.77 7.44
CA GLU A 257 8.24 -0.37 8.83
C GLU A 257 9.27 0.62 9.39
N GLU A 258 10.48 0.69 8.81
CA GLU A 258 11.47 1.70 9.13
C GLU A 258 11.16 3.06 8.49
N GLY A 259 10.19 3.11 7.57
CA GLY A 259 9.78 4.31 6.83
C GLY A 259 10.65 4.58 5.60
N ASP A 260 11.47 3.62 5.17
CA ASP A 260 12.17 3.70 3.89
C ASP A 260 11.19 3.36 2.76
N GLN A 261 11.20 4.15 1.71
CA GLN A 261 10.41 3.84 0.53
C GLN A 261 10.91 2.54 -0.12
N ILE A 262 9.98 1.62 -0.35
CA ILE A 262 10.24 0.40 -1.13
C ILE A 262 10.14 0.79 -2.59
N VAL A 263 11.29 0.91 -3.25
CA VAL A 263 11.35 1.28 -4.67
C VAL A 263 11.67 0.02 -5.45
N SER A 264 10.86 -0.30 -6.45
CA SER A 264 11.18 -1.33 -7.43
C SER A 264 12.27 -0.88 -8.42
N ASN A 265 12.60 0.42 -8.43
CA ASN A 265 13.58 1.00 -9.35
C ASN A 265 15.02 0.78 -8.88
N PHE A 266 15.88 0.41 -9.82
CA PHE A 266 17.31 0.24 -9.62
C PHE A 266 18.04 1.60 -9.73
N GLU A 267 17.82 2.51 -8.77
CA GLU A 267 18.34 3.88 -8.87
C GLU A 267 19.87 3.99 -8.80
N ILE A 268 20.52 3.13 -8.01
CA ILE A 268 21.99 3.09 -7.90
C ILE A 268 22.41 1.62 -7.79
N ILE A 269 22.97 1.07 -8.85
CA ILE A 269 23.46 -0.30 -8.87
C ILE A 269 24.97 -0.33 -8.67
N THR A 270 25.42 -1.13 -7.71
CA THR A 270 26.82 -1.38 -7.40
C THR A 270 27.07 -2.87 -7.15
N ASP A 271 28.35 -3.25 -7.08
CA ASP A 271 28.80 -4.60 -6.68
C ASP A 271 28.19 -5.74 -7.49
N ILE A 272 28.09 -5.59 -8.83
CA ILE A 272 27.50 -6.60 -9.72
C ILE A 272 28.40 -7.83 -9.79
N LYS A 273 27.83 -9.02 -9.50
CA LYS A 273 28.50 -10.32 -9.60
C LYS A 273 27.61 -11.31 -10.33
N LYS A 274 28.17 -12.02 -11.30
CA LYS A 274 27.54 -13.20 -11.86
C LYS A 274 27.69 -14.36 -10.87
N ILE A 275 26.61 -15.14 -10.62
CA ILE A 275 26.57 -16.18 -9.59
C ILE A 275 26.21 -17.58 -10.12
N ASP A 276 25.99 -17.70 -11.43
CA ASP A 276 25.78 -18.98 -12.15
C ASP A 276 26.93 -19.29 -13.11
#